data_50b8b77b51cf1f7f20c47f72f11a2135
#
_entry.id   50b8b77b51cf1f7f20c47f72f11a2135
#
_cell.length_a   1.000
_cell.length_b   1.000
_cell.length_c   1.000
_cell.angle_alpha   90.00
_cell.angle_beta   90.00
_cell.angle_gamma   90.00
#
_symmetry.space_group_name_H-M   'P 1'
#
loop_
_entity.id
_entity.type
_entity.pdbx_description
1 polymer ?
#
loop_
_entity_poly.entity_id
_entity_poly.type
_entity_poly.pdbx_seq_one_letter_code
_entity_poly.pdbx_strand_id
1 'polypeptide(L)'
;MTKNIFITGARGAGKSTLARWFLEKMGLPYVGFQTVVIDRTYAGPVYAMEELLTGKSVPISRLTPEGIRGISAAFDTFGVQGIRRGLSSSAPVLLLDEIGRFERHSSPFLDAVTDALDGEKMVVAVLKKEELPHICAIRERQDGLLVDLDIHSWEHAREILDMEICGRFK
;
A
#
# COMPACT_ATOMS: atom_id res chain seq x y z
N MET A 1 7.89 19.98 -1.49
CA MET A 1 7.96 18.80 -0.58
C MET A 1 6.96 17.78 -1.06
N THR A 2 7.39 16.56 -1.27
CA THR A 2 6.50 15.47 -1.67
C THR A 2 5.56 15.11 -0.53
N LYS A 3 4.28 14.88 -0.80
CA LYS A 3 3.29 14.53 0.23
C LYS A 3 3.31 13.02 0.49
N ASN A 4 3.25 12.23 -0.56
CA ASN A 4 3.09 10.79 -0.51
C ASN A 4 4.41 10.05 -0.75
N ILE A 5 4.51 8.81 -0.27
CA ILE A 5 5.66 7.91 -0.48
C ILE A 5 5.16 6.65 -1.18
N PHE A 6 5.78 6.30 -2.28
CA PHE A 6 5.49 5.09 -3.05
C PHE A 6 6.71 4.19 -3.08
N ILE A 7 6.55 2.93 -2.68
CA ILE A 7 7.63 1.94 -2.65
C ILE A 7 7.25 0.80 -3.58
N THR A 8 8.09 0.54 -4.58
CA THR A 8 7.90 -0.53 -5.56
C THR A 8 9.16 -1.39 -5.69
N GLY A 9 9.08 -2.45 -6.46
CA GLY A 9 10.16 -3.41 -6.71
C GLY A 9 9.62 -4.83 -6.89
N ALA A 10 10.49 -5.74 -7.28
CA ALA A 10 10.17 -7.14 -7.48
C ALA A 10 9.60 -7.81 -6.21
N ARG A 11 8.96 -8.95 -6.40
CA ARG A 11 8.49 -9.77 -5.28
C ARG A 11 9.70 -10.17 -4.40
N GLY A 12 9.56 -10.00 -3.08
CA GLY A 12 10.63 -10.33 -2.13
C GLY A 12 11.74 -9.27 -2.03
N ALA A 13 11.63 -8.13 -2.69
CA ALA A 13 12.62 -7.05 -2.62
C ALA A 13 12.66 -6.32 -1.26
N GLY A 14 11.69 -6.55 -0.37
CA GLY A 14 11.64 -5.90 0.94
C GLY A 14 10.81 -4.63 1.00
N LYS A 15 9.88 -4.44 0.06
CA LYS A 15 9.00 -3.25 -0.01
C LYS A 15 8.26 -2.96 1.30
N SER A 16 7.52 -3.95 1.81
CA SER A 16 6.75 -3.81 3.07
C SER A 16 7.66 -3.61 4.28
N THR A 17 8.84 -4.21 4.27
CA THR A 17 9.86 -4.02 5.31
C THR A 17 10.38 -2.60 5.30
N LEU A 18 10.67 -2.05 4.11
CA LEU A 18 11.12 -0.67 3.95
C LEU A 18 10.03 0.34 4.37
N ALA A 19 8.78 0.09 3.98
CA ALA A 19 7.65 0.93 4.38
C ALA A 19 7.50 1.00 5.91
N ARG A 20 7.55 -0.15 6.59
CA ARG A 20 7.48 -0.21 8.05
C ARG A 20 8.68 0.46 8.73
N TRP A 21 9.89 0.21 8.24
CA TRP A 21 11.08 0.90 8.73
C TRP A 21 10.94 2.43 8.63
N PHE A 22 10.44 2.94 7.51
CA PHE A 22 10.20 4.37 7.31
C PHE A 22 9.18 4.93 8.30
N LEU A 23 8.04 4.24 8.48
CA LEU A 23 6.99 4.64 9.41
C LEU A 23 7.47 4.64 10.86
N GLU A 24 8.20 3.61 11.28
CA GLU A 24 8.79 3.50 12.61
C GLU A 24 9.80 4.63 12.86
N LYS A 25 10.64 4.92 11.88
CA LYS A 25 11.63 6.00 11.99
C LYS A 25 11.00 7.38 12.06
N MET A 26 9.88 7.62 11.36
CA MET A 26 9.12 8.86 11.50
C MET A 26 8.53 9.03 12.91
N GLY A 27 8.22 7.95 13.61
CA GLY A 27 7.61 7.99 14.93
C GLY A 27 6.19 8.56 14.96
N LEU A 28 5.50 8.62 13.81
CA LEU A 28 4.14 9.13 13.71
C LEU A 28 3.13 7.97 13.75
N PRO A 29 1.97 8.17 14.40
CA PRO A 29 0.88 7.21 14.32
C PRO A 29 0.43 6.99 12.87
N TYR A 30 0.18 5.75 12.51
CA TYR A 30 -0.35 5.40 11.19
C TYR A 30 -1.44 4.34 11.29
N VAL A 31 -2.33 4.35 10.32
CA VAL A 31 -3.44 3.42 10.14
C VAL A 31 -3.50 2.99 8.67
N GLY A 32 -4.52 2.28 8.28
CA GLY A 32 -4.67 1.79 6.91
C GLY A 32 -4.75 0.28 6.89
N PHE A 33 -4.14 -0.37 5.92
CA PHE A 33 -4.17 -1.83 5.82
C PHE A 33 -2.83 -2.42 5.41
N GLN A 34 -2.67 -3.70 5.73
CA GLN A 34 -1.61 -4.55 5.21
C GLN A 34 -2.19 -5.84 4.62
N THR A 35 -1.49 -6.38 3.63
CA THR A 35 -1.82 -7.66 3.01
C THR A 35 -1.03 -8.77 3.69
N VAL A 36 -1.72 -9.81 4.13
CA VAL A 36 -1.11 -10.97 4.80
C VAL A 36 -1.41 -12.26 4.04
N VAL A 37 -0.45 -13.18 4.01
CA VAL A 37 -0.66 -14.52 3.44
C VAL A 37 -1.44 -15.36 4.43
N ILE A 38 -2.59 -15.90 4.02
CA ILE A 38 -3.45 -16.75 4.85
C ILE A 38 -3.43 -18.22 4.44
N ASP A 39 -2.99 -18.52 3.22
CA ASP A 39 -2.83 -19.88 2.72
C ASP A 39 -1.77 -19.93 1.61
N ARG A 40 -1.15 -21.11 1.41
CA ARG A 40 -0.20 -21.39 0.34
C ARG A 40 -0.69 -22.58 -0.47
N THR A 41 -1.17 -22.31 -1.67
CA THR A 41 -1.71 -23.30 -2.58
C THR A 41 -0.72 -23.66 -3.68
N TYR A 42 -1.05 -24.70 -4.48
CA TYR A 42 -0.26 -25.07 -5.65
C TYR A 42 -0.17 -23.95 -6.71
N ALA A 43 -1.17 -23.05 -6.75
CA ALA A 43 -1.22 -21.93 -7.69
C ALA A 43 -0.60 -20.65 -7.11
N GLY A 44 -0.13 -20.67 -5.86
CA GLY A 44 0.47 -19.55 -5.17
C GLY A 44 -0.22 -19.17 -3.86
N PRO A 45 0.20 -18.09 -3.23
CA PRO A 45 -0.36 -17.64 -1.96
C PRO A 45 -1.74 -17.00 -2.12
N VAL A 46 -2.59 -17.24 -1.12
CA VAL A 46 -3.88 -16.60 -0.92
C VAL A 46 -3.73 -15.54 0.17
N TYR A 47 -4.35 -14.39 -0.01
CA TYR A 47 -4.14 -13.21 0.82
C TYR A 47 -5.41 -12.74 1.51
N ALA A 48 -5.24 -12.13 2.67
CA ALA A 48 -6.24 -11.30 3.34
C ALA A 48 -5.74 -9.86 3.45
N MET A 49 -6.68 -8.93 3.54
CA MET A 49 -6.44 -7.54 3.94
C MET A 49 -6.72 -7.43 5.44
N GLU A 50 -5.75 -6.94 6.18
CA GLU A 50 -5.88 -6.65 7.60
C GLU A 50 -5.90 -5.15 7.81
N GLU A 51 -6.95 -4.63 8.44
CA GLU A 51 -7.07 -3.23 8.80
C GLU A 51 -6.33 -2.93 10.10
N LEU A 52 -5.38 -2.02 10.05
CA LEU A 52 -4.50 -1.73 11.20
C LEU A 52 -5.23 -1.04 12.36
N LEU A 53 -6.26 -0.24 12.08
CA LEU A 53 -7.02 0.48 13.11
C LEU A 53 -7.86 -0.47 13.96
N THR A 54 -8.46 -1.48 13.37
CA THR A 54 -9.40 -2.39 14.06
C THR A 54 -8.83 -3.78 14.33
N GLY A 55 -7.75 -4.16 13.67
CA GLY A 55 -7.18 -5.50 13.69
C GLY A 55 -8.06 -6.56 12.98
N LYS A 56 -9.14 -6.13 12.31
CA LYS A 56 -9.99 -7.04 11.53
C LYS A 56 -9.37 -7.37 10.20
N SER A 57 -9.65 -8.57 9.69
CA SER A 57 -9.18 -9.00 8.37
C SER A 57 -10.24 -9.73 7.58
N VAL A 58 -10.14 -9.66 6.25
CA VAL A 58 -10.98 -10.39 5.31
C VAL A 58 -10.14 -10.96 4.17
N PRO A 59 -10.46 -12.15 3.64
CA PRO A 59 -9.82 -12.65 2.44
C PRO A 59 -10.06 -11.71 1.25
N ILE A 60 -8.99 -11.39 0.52
CA ILE A 60 -9.03 -10.55 -0.70
C ILE A 60 -8.70 -11.33 -1.97
N SER A 61 -8.26 -12.57 -1.83
CA SER A 61 -8.06 -13.49 -2.95
C SER A 61 -8.46 -14.90 -2.57
N ARG A 62 -8.67 -15.72 -3.58
CA ARG A 62 -9.03 -17.15 -3.42
C ARG A 62 -8.48 -17.98 -4.56
N LEU A 63 -8.29 -19.28 -4.30
CA LEU A 63 -7.98 -20.25 -5.32
C LEU A 63 -9.25 -20.55 -6.15
N THR A 64 -9.08 -20.54 -7.47
CA THR A 64 -10.10 -20.97 -8.45
C THR A 64 -9.47 -21.98 -9.41
N PRO A 65 -10.24 -22.68 -10.27
CA PRO A 65 -9.68 -23.55 -11.29
C PRO A 65 -8.68 -22.84 -12.23
N GLU A 66 -8.84 -21.54 -12.44
CA GLU A 66 -7.97 -20.69 -13.28
C GLU A 66 -6.80 -20.06 -12.51
N GLY A 67 -6.59 -20.42 -11.25
CA GLY A 67 -5.54 -19.88 -10.38
C GLY A 67 -6.06 -18.93 -9.30
N ILE A 68 -5.17 -18.13 -8.75
CA ILE A 68 -5.54 -17.17 -7.68
C ILE A 68 -6.25 -15.95 -8.28
N ARG A 69 -7.45 -15.67 -7.78
CA ARG A 69 -8.31 -14.55 -8.21
C ARG A 69 -8.64 -13.63 -7.04
N GLY A 70 -8.73 -12.32 -7.33
CA GLY A 70 -9.17 -11.32 -6.38
C GLY A 70 -10.67 -11.45 -6.03
N ILE A 71 -11.03 -11.01 -4.86
CA ILE A 71 -12.42 -10.93 -4.37
C ILE A 71 -12.83 -9.46 -4.37
N SER A 72 -13.38 -8.98 -5.50
CA SER A 72 -13.74 -7.56 -5.66
C SER A 72 -14.66 -7.05 -4.55
N ALA A 73 -15.64 -7.84 -4.12
CA ALA A 73 -16.55 -7.47 -3.04
C ALA A 73 -15.82 -7.15 -1.71
N ALA A 74 -14.69 -7.80 -1.41
CA ALA A 74 -13.90 -7.52 -0.22
C ALA A 74 -13.25 -6.13 -0.31
N PHE A 75 -12.73 -5.77 -1.48
CA PHE A 75 -12.18 -4.44 -1.72
C PHE A 75 -13.27 -3.37 -1.68
N ASP A 76 -14.39 -3.59 -2.36
CA ASP A 76 -15.49 -2.62 -2.49
C ASP A 76 -16.21 -2.34 -1.17
N THR A 77 -16.15 -3.26 -0.21
CA THR A 77 -16.76 -3.10 1.11
C THR A 77 -15.72 -2.86 2.19
N PHE A 78 -15.02 -3.89 2.62
CA PHE A 78 -14.06 -3.81 3.72
C PHE A 78 -12.89 -2.86 3.42
N GLY A 79 -12.32 -2.92 2.22
CA GLY A 79 -11.23 -2.06 1.79
C GLY A 79 -11.63 -0.57 1.78
N VAL A 80 -12.75 -0.24 1.14
CA VAL A 80 -13.29 1.12 1.10
C VAL A 80 -13.57 1.65 2.50
N GLN A 81 -14.23 0.86 3.35
CA GLN A 81 -14.53 1.26 4.72
C GLN A 81 -13.27 1.45 5.56
N GLY A 82 -12.26 0.58 5.40
CA GLY A 82 -10.97 0.71 6.08
C GLY A 82 -10.24 1.99 5.72
N ILE A 83 -10.18 2.33 4.42
CA ILE A 83 -9.60 3.61 3.97
C ILE A 83 -10.36 4.79 4.57
N ARG A 84 -11.68 4.80 4.49
CA ARG A 84 -12.51 5.88 5.05
C ARG A 84 -12.34 6.05 6.55
N ARG A 85 -12.33 4.95 7.31
CA ARG A 85 -12.03 5.02 8.76
C ARG A 85 -10.64 5.57 9.02
N GLY A 86 -9.65 5.14 8.24
CA GLY A 86 -8.29 5.66 8.33
C GLY A 86 -8.21 7.17 8.07
N LEU A 87 -8.91 7.64 7.04
CA LEU A 87 -8.98 9.07 6.71
C LEU A 87 -9.67 9.88 7.81
N SER A 88 -10.70 9.35 8.46
CA SER A 88 -11.42 10.00 9.57
C SER A 88 -10.72 9.89 10.92
N SER A 89 -9.68 9.09 11.05
CA SER A 89 -8.92 8.93 12.29
C SER A 89 -8.02 10.13 12.58
N SER A 90 -7.48 10.22 13.79
CA SER A 90 -6.48 11.25 14.16
C SER A 90 -5.06 10.94 13.65
N ALA A 91 -4.80 9.73 13.16
CA ALA A 91 -3.47 9.37 12.66
C ALA A 91 -3.13 10.19 11.41
N PRO A 92 -1.93 10.81 11.33
CA PRO A 92 -1.55 11.65 10.20
C PRO A 92 -1.12 10.87 8.96
N VAL A 93 -0.89 9.58 9.08
CA VAL A 93 -0.35 8.73 8.01
C VAL A 93 -1.28 7.55 7.72
N LEU A 94 -1.48 7.27 6.44
CA LEU A 94 -2.20 6.10 5.95
C LEU A 94 -1.23 5.15 5.23
N LEU A 95 -1.14 3.91 5.69
CA LEU A 95 -0.40 2.84 5.01
C LEU A 95 -1.35 2.04 4.10
N LEU A 96 -0.96 1.87 2.85
CA LEU A 96 -1.63 0.99 1.87
C LEU A 96 -0.64 -0.07 1.39
N ASP A 97 -0.60 -1.22 2.05
CA ASP A 97 0.34 -2.30 1.76
C ASP A 97 -0.42 -3.60 1.45
N GLU A 98 -0.58 -3.99 0.23
CA GLU A 98 0.00 -3.60 -1.04
C GLU A 98 -1.13 -3.24 -2.03
N ILE A 99 -0.88 -2.29 -2.93
CA ILE A 99 -1.73 -2.03 -4.11
C ILE A 99 -1.23 -2.90 -5.26
N GLY A 100 -2.08 -3.76 -5.80
CA GLY A 100 -1.70 -4.75 -6.80
C GLY A 100 -2.76 -5.05 -7.86
N ARG A 101 -2.85 -6.31 -8.28
CA ARG A 101 -3.73 -6.73 -9.37
C ARG A 101 -5.12 -7.20 -8.92
N PHE A 102 -5.29 -7.57 -7.66
CA PHE A 102 -6.55 -8.16 -7.21
C PHE A 102 -7.70 -7.15 -7.17
N GLU A 103 -7.39 -5.87 -6.95
CA GLU A 103 -8.34 -4.76 -6.92
C GLU A 103 -8.58 -4.08 -8.26
N ARG A 104 -7.96 -4.52 -9.34
CA ARG A 104 -8.02 -3.85 -10.66
C ARG A 104 -9.43 -3.63 -11.21
N HIS A 105 -10.41 -4.40 -10.76
CA HIS A 105 -11.80 -4.29 -11.17
C HIS A 105 -12.71 -3.72 -10.07
N SER A 106 -12.13 -3.21 -8.99
CA SER A 106 -12.83 -2.66 -7.82
C SER A 106 -12.82 -1.13 -7.87
N SER A 107 -13.62 -0.54 -8.77
CA SER A 107 -13.67 0.92 -8.94
C SER A 107 -13.91 1.67 -7.63
N PRO A 108 -14.85 1.29 -6.75
CA PRO A 108 -15.05 1.98 -5.47
C PRO A 108 -13.80 2.00 -4.60
N PHE A 109 -13.01 0.91 -4.60
CA PHE A 109 -11.77 0.85 -3.85
C PHE A 109 -10.69 1.74 -4.47
N LEU A 110 -10.54 1.72 -5.80
CA LEU A 110 -9.57 2.57 -6.51
C LEU A 110 -9.91 4.06 -6.36
N ASP A 111 -11.20 4.41 -6.34
CA ASP A 111 -11.66 5.78 -6.05
C ASP A 111 -11.28 6.18 -4.61
N ALA A 112 -11.50 5.30 -3.62
CA ALA A 112 -11.11 5.57 -2.24
C ALA A 112 -9.59 5.72 -2.07
N VAL A 113 -8.79 4.95 -2.82
CA VAL A 113 -7.32 5.13 -2.86
C VAL A 113 -6.95 6.50 -3.44
N THR A 114 -7.61 6.91 -4.53
CA THR A 114 -7.40 8.22 -5.14
C THR A 114 -7.77 9.36 -4.19
N ASP A 115 -8.92 9.27 -3.54
CA ASP A 115 -9.36 10.24 -2.52
C ASP A 115 -8.35 10.36 -1.37
N ALA A 116 -7.77 9.23 -0.93
CA ALA A 116 -6.73 9.22 0.09
C ALA A 116 -5.45 9.93 -0.40
N LEU A 117 -5.03 9.65 -1.63
CA LEU A 117 -3.84 10.29 -2.23
C LEU A 117 -4.02 11.79 -2.44
N ASP A 118 -5.23 12.24 -2.76
CA ASP A 118 -5.57 13.66 -2.98
C ASP A 118 -5.84 14.40 -1.66
N GLY A 119 -6.17 13.67 -0.60
CA GLY A 119 -6.49 14.22 0.73
C GLY A 119 -5.30 14.86 1.45
N GLU A 120 -5.49 15.24 2.71
CA GLU A 120 -4.49 15.96 3.50
C GLU A 120 -3.44 15.04 4.16
N LYS A 121 -3.81 13.79 4.43
CA LYS A 121 -2.92 12.83 5.10
C LYS A 121 -1.79 12.39 4.17
N MET A 122 -0.64 12.12 4.74
CA MET A 122 0.41 11.42 4.02
C MET A 122 0.00 9.96 3.77
N VAL A 123 0.15 9.51 2.54
CA VAL A 123 -0.03 8.11 2.17
C VAL A 123 1.34 7.47 1.92
N VAL A 124 1.60 6.36 2.59
CA VAL A 124 2.69 5.45 2.27
C VAL A 124 2.08 4.25 1.57
N ALA A 125 2.34 4.08 0.29
CA ALA A 125 1.80 2.98 -0.51
C ALA A 125 2.90 2.05 -1.01
N VAL A 126 2.73 0.76 -0.74
CA VAL A 126 3.53 -0.30 -1.34
C VAL A 126 2.84 -0.73 -2.63
N LEU A 127 3.53 -0.60 -3.74
CA LEU A 127 2.99 -0.89 -5.06
C LEU A 127 3.60 -2.17 -5.62
N LYS A 128 2.76 -3.08 -6.10
CA LYS A 128 3.23 -4.20 -6.88
C LYS A 128 3.85 -3.71 -8.19
N LYS A 129 4.96 -4.33 -8.61
CA LYS A 129 5.61 -3.95 -9.86
C LYS A 129 4.89 -4.61 -11.04
N GLU A 130 3.77 -4.01 -11.43
CA GLU A 130 2.95 -4.41 -12.57
C GLU A 130 2.53 -3.17 -13.38
N GLU A 131 2.40 -3.35 -14.71
CA GLU A 131 1.96 -2.29 -15.62
C GLU A 131 0.41 -2.29 -15.73
N LEU A 132 -0.25 -2.00 -14.61
CA LEU A 132 -1.70 -1.84 -14.53
C LEU A 132 -2.05 -0.35 -14.46
N PRO A 133 -3.16 0.10 -15.10
CA PRO A 133 -3.49 1.53 -15.21
C PRO A 133 -3.49 2.26 -13.86
N HIS A 134 -4.08 1.67 -12.81
CA HIS A 134 -4.14 2.28 -11.48
C HIS A 134 -2.76 2.34 -10.80
N ILE A 135 -1.90 1.36 -11.01
CA ILE A 135 -0.53 1.37 -10.46
C ILE A 135 0.33 2.40 -11.18
N CYS A 136 0.24 2.46 -12.53
CA CYS A 136 0.94 3.46 -13.33
C CYS A 136 0.52 4.87 -12.91
N ALA A 137 -0.78 5.12 -12.79
CA ALA A 137 -1.31 6.43 -12.36
C ALA A 137 -0.76 6.87 -10.98
N ILE A 138 -0.60 5.95 -10.03
CA ILE A 138 -0.01 6.27 -8.72
C ILE A 138 1.49 6.56 -8.87
N ARG A 139 2.23 5.76 -9.62
CA ARG A 139 3.68 5.95 -9.82
C ARG A 139 4.04 7.29 -10.48
N GLU A 140 3.17 7.79 -11.35
CA GLU A 140 3.37 9.01 -12.13
C GLU A 140 2.95 10.30 -11.40
N ARG A 141 2.43 10.19 -10.18
CA ARG A 141 2.01 11.35 -9.40
C ARG A 141 3.18 12.25 -9.03
N GLN A 142 2.98 13.55 -9.26
CA GLN A 142 4.00 14.57 -8.97
C GLN A 142 4.07 14.96 -7.48
N ASP A 143 3.06 14.59 -6.69
CA ASP A 143 2.99 14.82 -5.24
C ASP A 143 3.56 13.65 -4.42
N GLY A 144 4.16 12.66 -5.08
CA GLY A 144 4.72 11.48 -4.46
C GLY A 144 6.21 11.28 -4.74
N LEU A 145 6.93 10.73 -3.77
CA LEU A 145 8.30 10.22 -3.93
C LEU A 145 8.23 8.73 -4.24
N LEU A 146 8.69 8.33 -5.41
CA LEU A 146 8.79 6.92 -5.80
C LEU A 146 10.16 6.36 -5.46
N VAL A 147 10.19 5.29 -4.67
CA VAL A 147 11.38 4.51 -4.34
C VAL A 147 11.25 3.11 -4.95
N ASP A 148 12.07 2.81 -5.95
CA ASP A 148 12.07 1.52 -6.65
C ASP A 148 13.26 0.67 -6.21
N LEU A 149 12.99 -0.45 -5.52
CA LEU A 149 13.99 -1.37 -5.00
C LEU A 149 14.66 -2.24 -6.07
N ASP A 150 14.22 -2.17 -7.33
CA ASP A 150 14.96 -2.78 -8.45
C ASP A 150 15.99 -1.83 -9.05
N ILE A 151 15.88 -0.53 -8.73
CA ILE A 151 16.83 0.53 -9.19
C ILE A 151 17.80 0.89 -8.07
N HIS A 152 17.30 1.00 -6.83
CA HIS A 152 18.06 1.39 -5.66
C HIS A 152 18.38 0.18 -4.78
N SER A 153 19.63 0.10 -4.28
CA SER A 153 19.93 -0.82 -3.18
C SER A 153 19.07 -0.48 -1.96
N TRP A 154 18.91 -1.43 -1.06
CA TRP A 154 18.11 -1.23 0.15
C TRP A 154 18.67 -0.11 1.03
N GLU A 155 19.99 -0.01 1.13
CA GLU A 155 20.71 1.05 1.85
C GLU A 155 20.47 2.41 1.22
N HIS A 156 20.59 2.52 -0.12
CA HIS A 156 20.32 3.78 -0.82
C HIS A 156 18.85 4.21 -0.74
N ALA A 157 17.92 3.27 -0.80
CA ALA A 157 16.51 3.54 -0.61
C ALA A 157 16.21 4.12 0.80
N ARG A 158 16.90 3.62 1.83
CA ARG A 158 16.83 4.19 3.19
C ARG A 158 17.39 5.60 3.25
N GLU A 159 18.51 5.87 2.61
CA GLU A 159 19.11 7.21 2.57
C GLU A 159 18.16 8.22 1.91
N ILE A 160 17.52 7.85 0.81
CA ILE A 160 16.50 8.68 0.15
C ILE A 160 15.35 9.01 1.11
N LEU A 161 14.84 8.01 1.82
CA LEU A 161 13.74 8.19 2.78
C LEU A 161 14.18 8.96 4.03
N ASP A 162 15.42 8.81 4.48
CA ASP A 162 15.99 9.60 5.58
C ASP A 162 16.07 11.09 5.24
N MET A 163 16.48 11.42 4.02
CA MET A 163 16.49 12.80 3.56
C MET A 163 15.07 13.40 3.53
N GLU A 164 14.07 12.60 3.13
CA GLU A 164 12.68 13.02 3.13
C GLU A 164 12.16 13.29 4.56
N ILE A 165 12.50 12.43 5.54
CA ILE A 165 12.18 12.65 6.97
C ILE A 165 12.83 13.95 7.45
N CYS A 166 14.12 14.14 7.23
CA CYS A 166 14.84 15.35 7.64
C CYS A 166 14.25 16.63 7.04
N GLY A 167 13.74 16.58 5.81
CA GLY A 167 13.07 17.69 5.16
C GLY A 167 11.71 18.06 5.76
N ARG A 168 11.00 17.09 6.36
CA ARG A 168 9.65 17.28 6.93
C ARG A 168 9.65 17.89 8.33
N PHE A 169 10.70 17.62 9.11
CA PHE A 169 10.78 18.01 10.52
C PHE A 169 11.72 19.20 10.79
N LYS A 170 12.08 19.91 9.73
CA LYS A 170 12.74 21.24 9.81
C LYS A 170 11.73 22.37 9.72
#